data_cf53afb4f91c6182f07ced527d0b282f
#
_entry.id   cf53afb4f91c6182f07ced527d0b282f
#
_cell.length_a   1.000
_cell.length_b   1.000
_cell.length_c   1.000
_cell.angle_alpha   90.00
_cell.angle_beta   90.00
_cell.angle_gamma   90.00
#
_symmetry.space_group_name_H-M   'P 1'
#
loop_
_entity.id
_entity.type
_entity.pdbx_description
1 polymer ?
#
loop_
_entity_poly.entity_id
_entity_poly.type
_entity_poly.pdbx_seq_one_letter_code
_entity_poly.pdbx_strand_id
1 'polypeptide(L)'
;MARYEPKTAEPRQQARWAAADAFRTPTEGTGKPKYYVLEMFPYPSGNIHMGHARNYVMGDVVARSKRAQGFDVLHPMGWDAFGLPAENAAIERGIHPGDWTWSNIANMRDQLKLLGLSLDWSREFATCDPAYYGKQQAWFLELFKRGLVYRKDSVVNWDPVDNTVLANEQVVDGRGWRSGALVEKRKLNQWFLRRSEEHTSELQSRAYLVC
;
A
#
# COMPACT_ATOMS: atom_id res chain seq x y z
N MET A 1 -5.36 31.99 32.75
CA MET A 1 -5.52 30.66 32.07
C MET A 1 -4.14 30.21 31.59
N ALA A 2 -3.76 28.95 31.87
CA ALA A 2 -2.50 28.43 31.38
C ALA A 2 -2.57 28.34 29.83
N ARG A 3 -1.53 28.87 29.17
CA ARG A 3 -1.42 28.83 27.71
C ARG A 3 -1.20 27.35 27.27
N TYR A 4 -1.88 26.90 26.19
CA TYR A 4 -1.61 25.60 25.63
C TYR A 4 -0.18 25.52 25.08
N GLU A 5 0.58 24.53 25.55
CA GLU A 5 1.96 24.29 25.15
C GLU A 5 2.03 22.92 24.40
N PRO A 6 2.04 22.91 23.04
CA PRO A 6 1.97 21.71 22.26
C PRO A 6 3.10 20.72 22.58
N LYS A 7 4.33 21.22 22.68
CA LYS A 7 5.53 20.40 22.87
C LYS A 7 5.51 19.56 24.17
N THR A 8 4.72 19.94 25.16
CA THR A 8 4.52 19.19 26.40
C THR A 8 3.18 18.45 26.43
N ALA A 9 2.13 19.06 25.90
CA ALA A 9 0.77 18.51 25.97
C ALA A 9 0.60 17.31 25.04
N GLU A 10 1.09 17.39 23.80
CA GLU A 10 0.90 16.37 22.80
C GLU A 10 1.61 15.04 23.15
N PRO A 11 2.92 15.02 23.46
CA PRO A 11 3.60 13.78 23.85
C PRO A 11 2.98 13.13 25.10
N ARG A 12 2.54 13.96 26.06
CA ARG A 12 1.86 13.45 27.26
C ARG A 12 0.54 12.77 26.92
N GLN A 13 -0.26 13.31 26.00
CA GLN A 13 -1.52 12.68 25.60
C GLN A 13 -1.28 11.42 24.76
N GLN A 14 -0.31 11.44 23.85
CA GLN A 14 0.07 10.27 23.08
C GLN A 14 0.53 9.11 23.96
N ALA A 15 1.34 9.40 24.98
CA ALA A 15 1.75 8.40 25.97
C ALA A 15 0.56 7.81 26.75
N ARG A 16 -0.43 8.65 27.11
CA ARG A 16 -1.67 8.15 27.76
C ARG A 16 -2.49 7.26 26.85
N TRP A 17 -2.64 7.63 25.56
CA TRP A 17 -3.36 6.79 24.58
C TRP A 17 -2.66 5.46 24.35
N ALA A 18 -1.33 5.47 24.25
CA ALA A 18 -0.56 4.25 24.10
C ALA A 18 -0.69 3.32 25.33
N ALA A 19 -0.58 3.88 26.55
CA ALA A 19 -0.73 3.11 27.78
C ALA A 19 -2.14 2.51 27.98
N ALA A 20 -3.15 3.16 27.42
CA ALA A 20 -4.54 2.73 27.51
C ALA A 20 -4.98 1.88 26.30
N ASP A 21 -4.11 1.58 25.34
CA ASP A 21 -4.50 0.95 24.05
C ASP A 21 -5.75 1.62 23.43
N ALA A 22 -5.83 2.96 23.51
CA ALA A 22 -7.06 3.73 23.31
C ALA A 22 -7.69 3.56 21.90
N PHE A 23 -6.89 3.13 20.91
CA PHE A 23 -7.31 3.01 19.53
C PHE A 23 -7.34 1.56 19.03
N ARG A 24 -7.10 0.60 19.92
CA ARG A 24 -7.13 -0.82 19.58
C ARG A 24 -8.53 -1.24 19.17
N THR A 25 -8.62 -1.95 18.06
CA THR A 25 -9.86 -2.54 17.58
C THR A 25 -10.18 -3.79 18.39
N PRO A 26 -11.40 -3.92 18.96
CA PRO A 26 -11.79 -5.14 19.64
C PRO A 26 -11.69 -6.36 18.73
N THR A 27 -11.15 -7.46 19.24
CA THR A 27 -11.06 -8.74 18.51
C THR A 27 -12.35 -9.54 18.58
N GLU A 28 -13.12 -9.35 19.65
CA GLU A 28 -14.42 -9.98 19.88
C GLU A 28 -15.55 -8.96 19.70
N GLY A 29 -16.74 -9.47 19.38
CA GLY A 29 -17.90 -8.61 19.18
C GLY A 29 -18.33 -7.95 20.50
N THR A 30 -18.32 -6.62 20.54
CA THR A 30 -18.78 -5.83 21.69
C THR A 30 -20.28 -5.54 21.65
N GLY A 31 -20.99 -5.97 20.59
CA GLY A 31 -22.38 -5.61 20.33
C GLY A 31 -22.57 -4.23 19.70
N LYS A 32 -21.49 -3.44 19.55
CA LYS A 32 -21.51 -2.14 18.90
C LYS A 32 -21.51 -2.29 17.37
N PRO A 33 -22.07 -1.30 16.64
CA PRO A 33 -21.93 -1.27 15.18
C PRO A 33 -20.47 -1.12 14.79
N LYS A 34 -20.06 -1.82 13.71
CA LYS A 34 -18.68 -1.81 13.22
C LYS A 34 -18.49 -0.71 12.17
N TYR A 35 -17.32 -0.10 12.16
CA TYR A 35 -16.93 0.86 11.13
C TYR A 35 -15.48 0.63 10.72
N TYR A 36 -15.23 0.59 9.42
CA TYR A 36 -13.90 0.42 8.85
C TYR A 36 -13.46 1.74 8.20
N VAL A 37 -12.36 2.29 8.65
CA VAL A 37 -11.70 3.45 8.06
C VAL A 37 -10.48 2.96 7.31
N LEU A 38 -10.44 3.19 6.01
CA LEU A 38 -9.36 2.80 5.13
C LEU A 38 -8.89 4.01 4.32
N GLU A 39 -7.63 4.35 4.48
CA GLU A 39 -6.91 5.26 3.59
C GLU A 39 -5.98 4.46 2.67
N MET A 40 -5.54 5.10 1.60
CA MET A 40 -4.50 4.54 0.74
C MET A 40 -3.21 4.38 1.54
N PHE A 41 -2.66 3.17 1.56
CA PHE A 41 -1.41 2.87 2.24
C PHE A 41 -0.23 3.52 1.53
N PRO A 42 0.76 4.07 2.27
CA PRO A 42 1.89 4.72 1.66
C PRO A 42 2.91 3.71 1.12
N TYR A 43 3.61 4.12 0.08
CA TYR A 43 4.87 3.48 -0.28
C TYR A 43 5.95 3.88 0.73
N PRO A 44 6.74 2.95 1.27
CA PRO A 44 7.82 3.27 2.20
C PRO A 44 9.04 3.81 1.45
N SER A 45 8.95 5.06 1.01
CA SER A 45 9.94 5.72 0.12
C SER A 45 10.86 6.72 0.82
N GLY A 46 10.83 6.78 2.17
CA GLY A 46 11.73 7.66 2.94
C GLY A 46 11.02 8.45 4.03
N ASN A 47 10.53 9.64 3.72
CA ASN A 47 9.85 10.51 4.69
C ASN A 47 8.39 10.73 4.31
N ILE A 48 7.55 11.00 5.32
CA ILE A 48 6.20 11.49 5.04
C ILE A 48 6.27 12.93 4.49
N HIS A 49 5.25 13.31 3.76
CA HIS A 49 5.06 14.65 3.23
C HIS A 49 3.62 15.13 3.48
N MET A 50 3.32 16.37 3.13
CA MET A 50 2.00 16.97 3.37
C MET A 50 0.84 16.17 2.74
N GLY A 51 1.07 15.48 1.62
CA GLY A 51 0.07 14.56 1.03
C GLY A 51 -0.30 13.42 1.96
N HIS A 52 0.69 12.81 2.63
CA HIS A 52 0.45 11.78 3.65
C HIS A 52 -0.30 12.35 4.85
N ALA A 53 0.15 13.51 5.38
CA ALA A 53 -0.52 14.16 6.49
C ALA A 53 -2.00 14.47 6.17
N ARG A 54 -2.29 15.04 4.99
CA ARG A 54 -3.66 15.31 4.54
C ARG A 54 -4.51 14.03 4.50
N ASN A 55 -4.00 12.97 3.86
CA ASN A 55 -4.73 11.71 3.70
C ASN A 55 -5.10 11.12 5.07
N TYR A 56 -4.11 10.94 5.95
CA TYR A 56 -4.32 10.25 7.23
C TYR A 56 -5.04 11.10 8.28
N VAL A 57 -4.89 12.42 8.27
CA VAL A 57 -5.67 13.31 9.14
C VAL A 57 -7.16 13.29 8.77
N MET A 58 -7.50 13.21 7.49
CA MET A 58 -8.90 13.09 7.07
C MET A 58 -9.54 11.80 7.58
N GLY A 59 -8.87 10.66 7.43
CA GLY A 59 -9.33 9.38 7.98
C GLY A 59 -9.38 9.39 9.51
N ASP A 60 -8.41 10.02 10.17
CA ASP A 60 -8.39 10.14 11.62
C ASP A 60 -9.58 10.92 12.18
N VAL A 61 -10.01 11.98 11.51
CA VAL A 61 -11.23 12.73 11.87
C VAL A 61 -12.45 11.82 11.81
N VAL A 62 -12.58 11.03 10.74
CA VAL A 62 -13.68 10.06 10.60
C VAL A 62 -13.61 8.99 11.69
N ALA A 63 -12.43 8.41 11.92
CA ALA A 63 -12.23 7.37 12.93
C ALA A 63 -12.60 7.85 14.34
N ARG A 64 -12.14 9.04 14.73
CA ARG A 64 -12.46 9.65 16.03
C ARG A 64 -13.94 9.98 16.16
N SER A 65 -14.55 10.55 15.11
CA SER A 65 -15.97 10.84 15.08
C SER A 65 -16.80 9.57 15.26
N LYS A 66 -16.47 8.49 14.56
CA LYS A 66 -17.18 7.21 14.68
C LYS A 66 -17.00 6.56 16.05
N ARG A 67 -15.81 6.60 16.64
CA ARG A 67 -15.61 6.14 18.02
C ARG A 67 -16.46 6.95 19.02
N ALA A 68 -16.51 8.26 18.86
CA ALA A 68 -17.35 9.12 19.71
C ALA A 68 -18.85 8.84 19.55
N GLN A 69 -19.30 8.37 18.38
CA GLN A 69 -20.66 7.92 18.11
C GLN A 69 -20.95 6.49 18.63
N GLY A 70 -19.98 5.83 19.25
CA GLY A 70 -20.17 4.50 19.84
C GLY A 70 -19.91 3.32 18.90
N PHE A 71 -19.26 3.52 17.77
CA PHE A 71 -18.85 2.43 16.86
C PHE A 71 -17.57 1.74 17.35
N ASP A 72 -17.44 0.46 17.04
CA ASP A 72 -16.17 -0.25 17.03
C ASP A 72 -15.47 0.06 15.70
N VAL A 73 -14.36 0.78 15.79
CA VAL A 73 -13.67 1.29 14.60
C VAL A 73 -12.39 0.49 14.34
N LEU A 74 -12.31 -0.13 13.16
CA LEU A 74 -11.08 -0.65 12.59
C LEU A 74 -10.40 0.47 11.78
N HIS A 75 -9.24 0.94 12.24
CA HIS A 75 -8.43 1.96 11.57
C HIS A 75 -6.97 1.50 11.53
N PRO A 76 -6.60 0.58 10.61
CA PRO A 76 -5.28 -0.01 10.54
C PRO A 76 -4.31 0.87 9.76
N MET A 77 -3.02 0.59 9.88
CA MET A 77 -1.98 1.08 8.97
C MET A 77 -1.37 -0.09 8.20
N GLY A 78 -1.19 0.11 6.90
CA GLY A 78 -0.46 -0.80 6.03
C GLY A 78 0.64 -0.09 5.26
N TRP A 79 1.57 -0.88 4.70
CA TRP A 79 2.66 -0.39 3.86
C TRP A 79 2.60 -1.09 2.51
N ASP A 80 2.42 -0.34 1.43
CA ASP A 80 2.53 -0.87 0.07
C ASP A 80 4.01 -0.94 -0.28
N ALA A 81 4.61 -2.10 0.05
CA ALA A 81 6.04 -2.22 0.24
C ALA A 81 6.76 -3.02 -0.86
N PHE A 82 6.08 -3.34 -1.94
CA PHE A 82 6.68 -3.89 -3.15
C PHE A 82 6.77 -2.84 -4.25
N GLY A 83 7.73 -3.02 -5.17
CA GLY A 83 7.77 -2.32 -6.42
C GLY A 83 9.11 -1.65 -6.74
N LEU A 84 9.22 -1.25 -8.00
CA LEU A 84 10.41 -0.66 -8.61
C LEU A 84 10.99 0.55 -7.87
N PRO A 85 10.21 1.47 -7.27
CA PRO A 85 10.82 2.61 -6.57
C PRO A 85 11.77 2.20 -5.43
N ALA A 86 11.40 1.17 -4.65
CA ALA A 86 12.25 0.67 -3.59
C ALA A 86 13.45 -0.12 -4.14
N GLU A 87 13.23 -0.91 -5.19
CA GLU A 87 14.27 -1.70 -5.85
C GLU A 87 15.31 -0.80 -6.51
N ASN A 88 14.90 0.23 -7.26
CA ASN A 88 15.81 1.17 -7.90
C ASN A 88 16.62 1.97 -6.87
N ALA A 89 15.98 2.47 -5.81
CA ALA A 89 16.68 3.18 -4.74
C ALA A 89 17.72 2.28 -4.04
N ALA A 90 17.41 1.01 -3.88
CA ALA A 90 18.34 0.04 -3.31
C ALA A 90 19.52 -0.26 -4.23
N ILE A 91 19.28 -0.38 -5.56
CA ILE A 91 20.33 -0.56 -6.57
C ILE A 91 21.27 0.65 -6.58
N GLU A 92 20.72 1.87 -6.65
CA GLU A 92 21.50 3.10 -6.64
C GLU A 92 22.40 3.24 -5.40
N ARG A 93 21.96 2.70 -4.27
CA ARG A 93 22.67 2.78 -2.97
C ARG A 93 23.52 1.56 -2.67
N GLY A 94 23.44 0.50 -3.49
CA GLY A 94 24.17 -0.75 -3.28
C GLY A 94 23.74 -1.52 -2.03
N ILE A 95 22.47 -1.44 -1.66
CA ILE A 95 21.89 -2.11 -0.48
C ILE A 95 20.78 -3.08 -0.89
N HIS A 96 20.41 -3.99 0.01
CA HIS A 96 19.31 -4.91 -0.24
C HIS A 96 17.95 -4.17 -0.20
N PRO A 97 17.04 -4.37 -1.17
CA PRO A 97 15.73 -3.69 -1.20
C PRO A 97 14.90 -3.87 0.06
N GLY A 98 14.93 -5.07 0.66
CA GLY A 98 14.25 -5.37 1.92
C GLY A 98 14.73 -4.50 3.07
N ASP A 99 16.05 -4.36 3.24
CA ASP A 99 16.63 -3.56 4.32
C ASP A 99 16.28 -2.08 4.16
N TRP A 100 16.34 -1.58 2.93
CA TRP A 100 15.88 -0.24 2.58
C TRP A 100 14.40 -0.04 2.94
N THR A 101 13.54 -0.95 2.53
CA THR A 101 12.10 -0.88 2.75
C THR A 101 11.76 -0.90 4.25
N TRP A 102 12.31 -1.83 5.03
CA TRP A 102 12.04 -1.91 6.46
C TRP A 102 12.58 -0.70 7.23
N SER A 103 13.73 -0.16 6.83
CA SER A 103 14.27 1.09 7.40
C SER A 103 13.33 2.27 7.16
N ASN A 104 12.80 2.40 5.94
CA ASN A 104 11.84 3.46 5.60
C ASN A 104 10.51 3.29 6.34
N ILE A 105 9.99 2.06 6.48
CA ILE A 105 8.80 1.77 7.27
C ILE A 105 9.00 2.25 8.71
N ALA A 106 10.12 1.92 9.32
CA ALA A 106 10.42 2.34 10.69
C ALA A 106 10.44 3.88 10.81
N ASN A 107 11.15 4.56 9.92
CA ASN A 107 11.24 6.01 9.90
C ASN A 107 9.86 6.68 9.69
N MET A 108 9.09 6.24 8.69
CA MET A 108 7.78 6.81 8.41
C MET A 108 6.77 6.51 9.51
N ARG A 109 6.84 5.32 10.14
CA ARG A 109 6.02 4.98 11.31
C ARG A 109 6.24 5.96 12.45
N ASP A 110 7.50 6.26 12.77
CA ASP A 110 7.83 7.19 13.82
C ASP A 110 7.32 8.61 13.52
N GLN A 111 7.45 9.05 12.28
CA GLN A 111 6.90 10.32 11.83
C GLN A 111 5.36 10.37 11.90
N LEU A 112 4.66 9.29 11.51
CA LEU A 112 3.20 9.21 11.62
C LEU A 112 2.73 9.19 13.08
N LYS A 113 3.48 8.54 13.97
CA LYS A 113 3.17 8.56 15.42
C LYS A 113 3.24 9.96 15.99
N LEU A 114 4.15 10.82 15.52
CA LEU A 114 4.22 12.23 15.96
C LEU A 114 2.97 13.02 15.63
N LEU A 115 2.22 12.65 14.57
CA LEU A 115 0.94 13.28 14.24
C LEU A 115 -0.18 12.91 15.23
N GLY A 116 0.03 11.94 16.10
CA GLY A 116 -0.95 11.53 17.11
C GLY A 116 -2.23 10.92 16.52
N LEU A 117 -2.15 10.28 15.38
CA LEU A 117 -3.29 9.65 14.69
C LEU A 117 -3.87 8.48 15.50
N SER A 118 -5.18 8.28 15.42
CA SER A 118 -5.89 7.21 16.12
C SER A 118 -5.85 5.88 15.36
N LEU A 119 -4.66 5.51 14.89
CA LEU A 119 -4.40 4.25 14.20
C LEU A 119 -4.26 3.09 15.21
N ASP A 120 -4.78 1.94 14.83
CA ASP A 120 -4.53 0.69 15.54
C ASP A 120 -3.22 0.04 15.08
N TRP A 121 -2.13 0.42 15.72
CA TRP A 121 -0.79 -0.09 15.40
C TRP A 121 -0.61 -1.59 15.66
N SER A 122 -1.50 -2.23 16.43
CA SER A 122 -1.48 -3.68 16.59
C SER A 122 -1.91 -4.43 15.33
N ARG A 123 -2.51 -3.72 14.39
CA ARG A 123 -2.95 -4.22 13.09
C ARG A 123 -2.13 -3.68 11.92
N GLU A 124 -0.94 -3.20 12.22
CA GLU A 124 0.03 -2.80 11.20
C GLU A 124 0.50 -4.01 10.39
N PHE A 125 0.67 -3.82 9.08
CA PHE A 125 1.24 -4.84 8.19
C PHE A 125 2.00 -4.21 7.02
N ALA A 126 2.87 -5.00 6.39
CA ALA A 126 3.54 -4.64 5.15
C ALA A 126 3.26 -5.69 4.08
N THR A 127 2.99 -5.26 2.85
CA THR A 127 2.72 -6.19 1.75
C THR A 127 3.92 -7.08 1.41
N CYS A 128 5.14 -6.64 1.72
CA CYS A 128 6.37 -7.41 1.56
C CYS A 128 6.65 -8.40 2.69
N ASP A 129 5.82 -8.43 3.75
CA ASP A 129 5.97 -9.40 4.82
C ASP A 129 5.53 -10.80 4.34
N PRO A 130 6.35 -11.86 4.55
CA PRO A 130 5.95 -13.23 4.24
C PRO A 130 4.61 -13.64 4.84
N ALA A 131 4.28 -13.16 6.04
CA ALA A 131 2.99 -13.42 6.68
C ALA A 131 1.82 -12.82 5.90
N TYR A 132 2.05 -11.75 5.14
CA TYR A 132 1.05 -11.14 4.26
C TYR A 132 1.02 -11.82 2.89
N TYR A 133 2.13 -11.77 2.13
CA TYR A 133 2.12 -12.25 0.75
C TYR A 133 1.97 -13.77 0.64
N GLY A 134 2.34 -14.54 1.67
CA GLY A 134 2.09 -15.98 1.68
C GLY A 134 0.59 -16.33 1.57
N LYS A 135 -0.29 -15.53 2.18
CA LYS A 135 -1.75 -15.69 2.04
C LYS A 135 -2.22 -15.32 0.63
N GLN A 136 -1.64 -14.26 0.05
CA GLN A 136 -1.92 -13.86 -1.31
C GLN A 136 -1.48 -14.93 -2.32
N GLN A 137 -0.31 -15.53 -2.11
CA GLN A 137 0.17 -16.65 -2.94
C GLN A 137 -0.74 -17.88 -2.82
N ALA A 138 -1.20 -18.21 -1.62
CA ALA A 138 -2.16 -19.31 -1.43
C ALA A 138 -3.47 -19.05 -2.19
N TRP A 139 -3.97 -17.82 -2.14
CA TRP A 139 -5.16 -17.43 -2.90
C TRP A 139 -4.92 -17.48 -4.42
N PHE A 140 -3.77 -17.04 -4.90
CA PHE A 140 -3.37 -17.17 -6.30
C PHE A 140 -3.42 -18.64 -6.77
N LEU A 141 -2.91 -19.57 -5.95
CA LEU A 141 -2.96 -20.99 -6.25
C LEU A 141 -4.39 -21.54 -6.36
N GLU A 142 -5.31 -21.06 -5.54
CA GLU A 142 -6.74 -21.43 -5.67
C GLU A 142 -7.36 -20.91 -6.98
N LEU A 143 -7.04 -19.67 -7.38
CA LEU A 143 -7.47 -19.13 -8.67
C LEU A 143 -6.88 -19.93 -9.84
N PHE A 144 -5.61 -20.31 -9.73
CA PHE A 144 -4.95 -21.13 -10.75
C PHE A 144 -5.59 -22.52 -10.89
N LYS A 145 -5.85 -23.22 -9.78
CA LYS A 145 -6.54 -24.52 -9.77
C LYS A 145 -7.93 -24.44 -10.41
N ARG A 146 -8.62 -23.32 -10.27
CA ARG A 146 -9.93 -23.06 -10.86
C ARG A 146 -9.86 -22.62 -12.32
N GLY A 147 -8.68 -22.51 -12.91
CA GLY A 147 -8.48 -22.06 -14.29
C GLY A 147 -8.77 -20.57 -14.52
N LEU A 148 -8.88 -19.79 -13.45
CA LEU A 148 -9.08 -18.34 -13.53
C LEU A 148 -7.77 -17.60 -13.81
N VAL A 149 -6.64 -18.23 -13.54
CA VAL A 149 -5.29 -17.72 -13.85
C VAL A 149 -4.62 -18.68 -14.81
N TYR A 150 -4.00 -18.16 -15.84
CA TYR A 150 -3.33 -18.96 -16.88
C TYR A 150 -2.12 -18.21 -17.43
N ARG A 151 -1.25 -18.92 -18.14
CA ARG A 151 -0.07 -18.33 -18.79
C ARG A 151 -0.25 -18.37 -20.31
N LYS A 152 0.18 -17.29 -20.96
CA LYS A 152 0.33 -17.25 -22.42
C LYS A 152 1.43 -16.29 -22.85
N ASP A 153 1.93 -16.48 -24.04
CA ASP A 153 2.82 -15.53 -24.68
C ASP A 153 2.07 -14.27 -25.08
N SER A 154 2.60 -13.13 -24.71
CA SER A 154 2.05 -11.82 -25.07
C SER A 154 3.16 -10.85 -25.46
N VAL A 155 2.85 -9.97 -26.41
CA VAL A 155 3.74 -8.86 -26.73
C VAL A 155 3.54 -7.75 -25.71
N VAL A 156 4.63 -7.35 -25.07
CA VAL A 156 4.65 -6.33 -24.02
C VAL A 156 5.55 -5.16 -24.42
N ASN A 157 5.33 -4.01 -23.80
CA ASN A 157 6.25 -2.88 -23.88
C ASN A 157 7.38 -3.12 -22.87
N TRP A 158 8.60 -3.22 -23.36
CA TRP A 158 9.78 -3.45 -22.53
C TRP A 158 10.64 -2.21 -22.46
N ASP A 159 10.97 -1.79 -21.24
CA ASP A 159 11.96 -0.75 -20.99
C ASP A 159 13.34 -1.41 -20.78
N PRO A 160 14.31 -1.17 -21.66
CA PRO A 160 15.62 -1.81 -21.57
C PRO A 160 16.52 -1.18 -20.48
N VAL A 161 16.20 0.01 -19.99
CA VAL A 161 16.96 0.70 -18.93
C VAL A 161 16.46 0.26 -17.56
N ASP A 162 15.16 0.35 -17.34
CA ASP A 162 14.53 -0.09 -16.08
C ASP A 162 14.35 -1.63 -16.00
N ASN A 163 14.65 -2.36 -17.09
CA ASN A 163 14.49 -3.82 -17.21
C ASN A 163 13.11 -4.31 -16.77
N THR A 164 12.07 -3.61 -17.20
CA THR A 164 10.70 -3.88 -16.78
C THR A 164 9.69 -3.81 -17.93
N VAL A 165 8.52 -4.40 -17.70
CA VAL A 165 7.35 -4.27 -18.56
C VAL A 165 6.62 -2.98 -18.21
N LEU A 166 6.26 -2.20 -19.22
CA LEU A 166 5.46 -0.99 -19.07
C LEU A 166 4.02 -1.19 -19.54
N ALA A 167 3.07 -0.68 -18.77
CA ALA A 167 1.70 -0.52 -19.22
C ALA A 167 1.63 0.52 -20.37
N ASN A 168 0.56 0.50 -21.15
CA ASN A 168 0.44 1.43 -22.29
C ASN A 168 0.47 2.90 -21.85
N GLU A 169 -0.10 3.21 -20.70
CA GLU A 169 -0.15 4.54 -20.11
C GLU A 169 1.24 5.04 -19.64
N GLN A 170 2.17 4.11 -19.48
CA GLN A 170 3.57 4.41 -19.10
C GLN A 170 4.48 4.61 -20.29
N VAL A 171 3.95 4.54 -21.51
CA VAL A 171 4.68 4.80 -22.75
C VAL A 171 4.22 6.14 -23.31
N VAL A 172 5.11 7.13 -23.30
CA VAL A 172 4.87 8.47 -23.83
C VAL A 172 5.76 8.68 -25.04
N ASP A 173 5.19 8.96 -26.19
CA ASP A 173 5.93 9.16 -27.47
C ASP A 173 6.91 8.03 -27.80
N GLY A 174 6.50 6.77 -27.52
CA GLY A 174 7.33 5.57 -27.74
C GLY A 174 8.47 5.38 -26.74
N ARG A 175 8.47 6.15 -25.65
CA ARG A 175 9.49 6.12 -24.60
C ARG A 175 8.88 5.76 -23.25
N GLY A 176 9.68 5.13 -22.40
CA GLY A 176 9.31 4.89 -21.01
C GLY A 176 9.17 6.22 -20.26
N TRP A 177 8.05 6.39 -19.58
CA TRP A 177 7.68 7.64 -18.88
C TRP A 177 8.70 8.07 -17.81
N ARG A 178 9.45 7.11 -17.27
CA ARG A 178 10.46 7.35 -16.22
C ARG A 178 11.87 7.39 -16.78
N SER A 179 12.28 6.36 -17.51
CA SER A 179 13.65 6.21 -18.02
C SER A 179 13.93 7.11 -19.22
N GLY A 180 12.90 7.50 -19.99
CA GLY A 180 13.03 8.15 -21.28
C GLY A 180 13.60 7.26 -22.39
N ALA A 181 13.87 5.97 -22.10
CA ALA A 181 14.39 5.01 -23.07
C ALA A 181 13.34 4.67 -24.13
N LEU A 182 13.80 4.36 -25.34
CA LEU A 182 12.92 3.81 -26.38
C LEU A 182 12.39 2.45 -25.93
N VAL A 183 11.08 2.31 -26.00
CA VAL A 183 10.39 1.07 -25.61
C VAL A 183 10.52 0.04 -26.71
N GLU A 184 10.91 -1.16 -26.34
CA GLU A 184 10.97 -2.33 -27.22
C GLU A 184 9.71 -3.15 -27.13
N LYS A 185 9.29 -3.77 -28.23
CA LYS A 185 8.24 -4.81 -28.20
C LYS A 185 8.90 -6.16 -27.99
N ARG A 186 8.61 -6.82 -26.86
CA ARG A 186 9.13 -8.15 -26.55
C ARG A 186 7.98 -9.13 -26.35
N LYS A 187 8.18 -10.35 -26.82
CA LYS A 187 7.25 -11.47 -26.58
C LYS A 187 7.69 -12.16 -25.29
N LEU A 188 6.86 -12.09 -24.26
CA LEU A 188 7.11 -12.70 -22.98
C LEU A 188 5.96 -13.60 -22.57
N ASN A 189 6.28 -14.70 -21.86
CA ASN A 189 5.29 -15.58 -21.26
C ASN A 189 4.80 -14.96 -19.96
N GLN A 190 3.55 -14.50 -19.96
CA GLN A 190 2.93 -13.72 -18.89
C GLN A 190 1.77 -14.46 -18.24
N TRP A 191 1.47 -14.10 -16.99
CA TRP A 191 0.27 -14.51 -16.29
C TRP A 191 -0.91 -13.63 -16.68
N PHE A 192 -2.09 -14.26 -16.85
CA PHE A 192 -3.35 -13.60 -17.16
C PHE A 192 -4.42 -14.06 -16.18
N LEU A 193 -5.27 -13.12 -15.77
CA LEU A 193 -6.44 -13.37 -14.94
C LEU A 193 -7.70 -13.22 -15.79
N ARG A 194 -8.57 -14.24 -15.77
CA ARG A 194 -9.91 -14.17 -16.40
C ARG A 194 -10.82 -13.34 -15.53
N ARG A 195 -10.81 -12.05 -15.74
CA ARG A 195 -11.46 -11.09 -14.89
C ARG A 195 -12.96 -10.93 -15.15
N SER A 196 -13.38 -11.09 -16.41
CA SER A 196 -14.78 -11.14 -16.80
C SER A 196 -14.88 -11.93 -18.11
N GLU A 197 -15.73 -12.96 -18.14
CA GLU A 197 -15.97 -13.76 -19.37
C GLU A 197 -16.96 -13.07 -20.31
N GLU A 198 -17.80 -12.17 -19.80
CA GLU A 198 -18.89 -11.53 -20.55
C GLU A 198 -18.43 -10.59 -21.67
N HIS A 199 -17.15 -10.16 -21.64
CA HIS A 199 -16.59 -9.17 -22.57
C HIS A 199 -15.30 -9.61 -23.24
N THR A 200 -15.10 -10.93 -23.42
CA THR A 200 -13.86 -11.48 -23.97
C THR A 200 -13.52 -10.98 -25.37
N SER A 201 -14.49 -10.59 -26.19
CA SER A 201 -14.26 -10.06 -27.54
C SER A 201 -13.90 -8.56 -27.54
N GLU A 202 -14.45 -7.77 -26.65
CA GLU A 202 -14.19 -6.30 -26.60
C GLU A 202 -12.99 -5.96 -25.73
N LEU A 203 -12.77 -6.69 -24.63
CA LEU A 203 -11.63 -6.47 -23.74
C LEU A 203 -10.32 -7.03 -24.27
N GLN A 204 -10.32 -7.98 -25.19
CA GLN A 204 -9.10 -8.40 -25.87
C GLN A 204 -8.51 -7.29 -26.76
N SER A 205 -9.29 -6.34 -27.22
CA SER A 205 -8.82 -5.16 -27.95
C SER A 205 -8.44 -3.97 -27.04
N ARG A 206 -8.87 -3.98 -25.77
CA ARG A 206 -8.62 -2.89 -24.80
C ARG A 206 -7.92 -3.34 -23.51
N ALA A 207 -7.77 -4.64 -23.32
CA ALA A 207 -7.35 -5.19 -22.04
C ALA A 207 -5.83 -5.32 -21.95
N TYR A 208 -5.20 -4.27 -21.62
CA TYR A 208 -3.95 -4.34 -20.89
C TYR A 208 -4.14 -3.70 -19.53
N LEU A 209 -5.06 -4.23 -18.76
CA LEU A 209 -5.06 -4.06 -17.31
C LEU A 209 -4.08 -5.09 -16.76
N VAL A 210 -2.80 -4.74 -16.78
CA VAL A 210 -1.78 -5.36 -15.97
C VAL A 210 -1.87 -4.66 -14.62
N CYS A 211 -2.33 -5.41 -13.61
CA CYS A 211 -2.11 -5.04 -12.21
C CYS A 211 -0.67 -5.32 -11.86
#